data_b30e7e73ee76b1ab8d2dc24d2c24a0b0
#
_entry.id   b30e7e73ee76b1ab8d2dc24d2c24a0b0
#
_cell.length_a   1.000
_cell.length_b   1.000
_cell.length_c   1.000
_cell.angle_alpha   90.00
_cell.angle_beta   90.00
_cell.angle_gamma   90.00
#
_symmetry.space_group_name_H-M   'P 1'
#
loop_
_entity.id
_entity.type
_entity.pdbx_description
1 polymer ?
#
loop_
_entity_poly.entity_id
_entity_poly.type
_entity_poly.pdbx_seq_one_letter_code
_entity_poly.pdbx_strand_id
1 'polypeptide(L)'
;LALGASPIMAHAEEEVETLAAHAGCLVLNIGTLSTPWLKSMELAQIAAKKNKRPIVIDPVGAGATELRTHAAQAILEHGGITAIRGNASEIAALAGSGGTTRGVDSTLESDRITQEASTLAKQYDCIVIVSGAKDFVTNGVHTCMMEHGDAWMSRVTGMGCTATALLGAFLAVNEDAFRAAIHATLFMGLAGEWAHKSGLGLGSTKVAFIDVLGDPQEQAFPKILRYSWA
;
A
#
# COMPACT_ATOMS: atom_id res chain seq x y z
N LEU A 1 0.05 -13.63 -8.03
CA LEU A 1 -0.12 -14.56 -9.16
C LEU A 1 -1.46 -14.37 -9.86
N ALA A 2 -2.58 -14.33 -9.14
CA ALA A 2 -3.90 -14.21 -9.76
C ALA A 2 -3.98 -13.06 -10.79
N LEU A 3 -3.45 -11.89 -10.47
CA LEU A 3 -3.39 -10.72 -11.38
C LEU A 3 -2.40 -10.88 -12.56
N GLY A 4 -1.73 -12.01 -12.73
CA GLY A 4 -0.72 -12.20 -13.77
C GLY A 4 0.70 -11.76 -13.40
N ALA A 5 0.90 -11.12 -12.25
CA ALA A 5 2.24 -10.79 -11.76
C ALA A 5 2.96 -12.04 -11.23
N SER A 6 4.29 -12.07 -11.31
CA SER A 6 5.13 -13.15 -10.81
C SER A 6 5.86 -12.70 -9.54
N PRO A 7 5.29 -12.93 -8.34
CA PRO A 7 5.92 -12.50 -7.09
C PRO A 7 7.08 -13.42 -6.72
N ILE A 8 8.16 -12.81 -6.22
CA ILE A 8 9.30 -13.51 -5.65
C ILE A 8 9.43 -13.07 -4.19
N MET A 9 9.52 -14.05 -3.28
CA MET A 9 9.75 -13.83 -1.86
C MET A 9 11.23 -14.07 -1.58
N ALA A 10 11.94 -13.06 -1.11
CA ALA A 10 13.37 -13.16 -0.80
C ALA A 10 13.72 -12.42 0.48
N HIS A 11 14.61 -12.98 1.27
CA HIS A 11 15.11 -12.38 2.51
C HIS A 11 16.57 -12.76 2.83
N ALA A 12 17.14 -13.70 2.08
CA ALA A 12 18.54 -14.07 2.27
C ALA A 12 19.46 -12.95 1.73
N GLU A 13 20.44 -12.51 2.54
CA GLU A 13 21.36 -11.43 2.16
C GLU A 13 22.14 -11.76 0.89
N GLU A 14 22.37 -13.05 0.62
CA GLU A 14 23.13 -13.53 -0.51
C GLU A 14 22.44 -13.37 -1.87
N GLU A 15 21.10 -13.16 -1.89
CA GLU A 15 20.31 -13.13 -3.12
C GLU A 15 19.50 -11.85 -3.32
N VAL A 16 19.14 -11.13 -2.21
CA VAL A 16 18.17 -10.02 -2.27
C VAL A 16 18.59 -8.90 -3.23
N GLU A 17 19.89 -8.59 -3.31
CA GLU A 17 20.41 -7.57 -4.24
C GLU A 17 20.13 -7.94 -5.69
N THR A 18 20.42 -9.19 -6.04
CA THR A 18 20.23 -9.69 -7.41
C THR A 18 18.75 -9.68 -7.78
N LEU A 19 17.89 -10.18 -6.89
CA LEU A 19 16.45 -10.24 -7.14
C LEU A 19 15.83 -8.84 -7.22
N ALA A 20 16.17 -7.95 -6.29
CA ALA A 20 15.66 -6.59 -6.28
C ALA A 20 16.12 -5.78 -7.52
N ALA A 21 17.31 -6.00 -8.01
CA ALA A 21 17.83 -5.34 -9.22
C ALA A 21 17.04 -5.71 -10.49
N HIS A 22 16.50 -6.92 -10.57
CA HIS A 22 15.79 -7.44 -11.74
C HIS A 22 14.27 -7.40 -11.63
N ALA A 23 13.73 -7.22 -10.42
CA ALA A 23 12.28 -7.11 -10.20
C ALA A 23 11.69 -5.88 -10.90
N GLY A 24 10.44 -5.98 -11.33
CA GLY A 24 9.69 -4.83 -11.87
C GLY A 24 9.34 -3.80 -10.80
N CYS A 25 9.17 -4.24 -9.54
CA CYS A 25 8.95 -3.39 -8.37
C CYS A 25 9.42 -4.14 -7.11
N LEU A 26 10.01 -3.41 -6.16
CA LEU A 26 10.34 -3.92 -4.83
C LEU A 26 9.23 -3.54 -3.84
N VAL A 27 8.76 -4.51 -3.05
CA VAL A 27 7.83 -4.28 -1.95
C VAL A 27 8.52 -4.59 -0.63
N LEU A 28 8.67 -3.58 0.22
CA LEU A 28 9.20 -3.69 1.58
C LEU A 28 8.05 -3.70 2.58
N ASN A 29 7.81 -4.84 3.22
CA ASN A 29 6.76 -4.99 4.24
C ASN A 29 7.40 -5.29 5.59
N ILE A 30 7.19 -4.40 6.57
CA ILE A 30 7.79 -4.51 7.91
C ILE A 30 6.91 -5.28 8.91
N GLY A 31 5.96 -6.08 8.45
CA GLY A 31 5.00 -6.78 9.33
C GLY A 31 5.63 -7.80 10.27
N THR A 32 6.79 -8.37 9.91
CA THR A 32 7.51 -9.38 10.70
C THR A 32 8.99 -9.06 10.74
N LEU A 33 9.40 -8.11 11.59
CA LEU A 33 10.78 -7.64 11.64
C LEU A 33 11.70 -8.55 12.47
N SER A 34 12.92 -8.67 11.98
CA SER A 34 14.10 -9.13 12.74
C SER A 34 15.32 -8.38 12.22
N THR A 35 16.42 -8.37 12.97
CA THR A 35 17.66 -7.69 12.54
C THR A 35 18.17 -8.18 11.18
N PRO A 36 18.22 -9.50 10.89
CA PRO A 36 18.62 -9.97 9.56
C PRO A 36 17.67 -9.47 8.44
N TRP A 37 16.35 -9.43 8.69
CA TRP A 37 15.39 -8.93 7.72
C TRP A 37 15.56 -7.45 7.40
N LEU A 38 15.87 -6.63 8.42
CA LEU A 38 16.16 -5.20 8.20
C LEU A 38 17.39 -5.02 7.33
N LYS A 39 18.43 -5.83 7.55
CA LYS A 39 19.64 -5.81 6.73
C LYS A 39 19.35 -6.21 5.29
N SER A 40 18.58 -7.27 5.06
CA SER A 40 18.18 -7.70 3.72
C SER A 40 17.31 -6.64 3.02
N MET A 41 16.41 -5.97 3.75
CA MET A 41 15.60 -4.87 3.19
C MET A 41 16.47 -3.70 2.75
N GLU A 42 17.48 -3.33 3.52
CA GLU A 42 18.44 -2.28 3.18
C GLU A 42 19.19 -2.62 1.88
N LEU A 43 19.73 -3.83 1.78
CA LEU A 43 20.45 -4.31 0.59
C LEU A 43 19.53 -4.32 -0.65
N ALA A 44 18.31 -4.85 -0.50
CA ALA A 44 17.31 -4.85 -1.57
C ALA A 44 16.94 -3.43 -2.02
N GLN A 45 16.76 -2.50 -1.07
CA GLN A 45 16.44 -1.11 -1.36
C GLN A 45 17.57 -0.40 -2.15
N ILE A 46 18.82 -0.59 -1.73
CA ILE A 46 19.99 -0.04 -2.42
C ILE A 46 20.05 -0.56 -3.86
N ALA A 47 19.86 -1.88 -4.05
CA ALA A 47 19.90 -2.50 -5.36
C ALA A 47 18.75 -2.01 -6.27
N ALA A 48 17.52 -1.94 -5.76
CA ALA A 48 16.36 -1.44 -6.50
C ALA A 48 16.54 0.03 -6.89
N LYS A 49 16.96 0.89 -5.96
CA LYS A 49 17.25 2.31 -6.20
C LYS A 49 18.30 2.50 -7.29
N LYS A 50 19.43 1.77 -7.21
CA LYS A 50 20.51 1.80 -8.21
C LYS A 50 20.00 1.43 -9.62
N ASN A 51 19.06 0.50 -9.70
CA ASN A 51 18.48 0.03 -10.96
C ASN A 51 17.19 0.74 -11.35
N LYS A 52 16.84 1.86 -10.67
CA LYS A 52 15.64 2.67 -10.93
C LYS A 52 14.35 1.86 -10.91
N ARG A 53 14.28 0.88 -10.02
CA ARG A 53 13.07 0.08 -9.82
C ARG A 53 12.14 0.80 -8.85
N PRO A 54 10.84 0.83 -9.10
CA PRO A 54 9.87 1.34 -8.13
C PRO A 54 10.00 0.61 -6.80
N ILE A 55 9.86 1.34 -5.69
CA ILE A 55 9.94 0.79 -4.34
C ILE A 55 8.69 1.21 -3.57
N VAL A 56 7.99 0.23 -3.02
CA VAL A 56 6.84 0.44 -2.14
C VAL A 56 7.21 0.04 -0.73
N ILE A 57 6.86 0.86 0.24
CA ILE A 57 6.89 0.50 1.66
C ILE A 57 5.47 0.30 2.21
N ASP A 58 5.28 -0.81 2.93
CA ASP A 58 4.13 -1.11 3.78
C ASP A 58 4.57 -1.03 5.25
N PRO A 59 4.34 0.10 5.94
CA PRO A 59 4.86 0.35 7.28
C PRO A 59 4.01 -0.33 8.35
N VAL A 60 3.71 -1.62 8.19
CA VAL A 60 2.81 -2.39 9.04
C VAL A 60 3.12 -2.22 10.52
N GLY A 61 2.20 -1.60 11.25
CA GLY A 61 2.30 -1.39 12.69
C GLY A 61 3.28 -0.28 13.10
N ALA A 62 3.67 0.62 12.22
CA ALA A 62 4.33 1.86 12.61
C ALA A 62 3.44 2.61 13.63
N GLY A 63 4.06 3.13 14.67
CA GLY A 63 3.35 3.70 15.83
C GLY A 63 2.98 2.69 16.93
N ALA A 64 2.93 1.39 16.64
CA ALA A 64 2.63 0.37 17.65
C ALA A 64 3.86 0.02 18.51
N THR A 65 5.04 0.06 17.91
CA THR A 65 6.34 -0.15 18.62
C THR A 65 7.41 0.77 18.05
N GLU A 66 8.38 1.14 18.88
CA GLU A 66 9.54 1.94 18.45
C GLU A 66 10.32 1.24 17.35
N LEU A 67 10.53 -0.08 17.43
CA LEU A 67 11.23 -0.86 16.42
C LEU A 67 10.60 -0.69 15.04
N ARG A 68 9.28 -0.80 14.92
CA ARG A 68 8.57 -0.67 13.65
C ARG A 68 8.61 0.76 13.12
N THR A 69 8.42 1.73 13.99
CA THR A 69 8.47 3.15 13.62
C THR A 69 9.85 3.54 13.12
N HIS A 70 10.89 3.19 13.85
CA HIS A 70 12.29 3.47 13.46
C HIS A 70 12.67 2.73 12.17
N ALA A 71 12.26 1.46 12.02
CA ALA A 71 12.52 0.71 10.79
C ALA A 71 11.89 1.38 9.56
N ALA A 72 10.62 1.79 9.66
CA ALA A 72 9.95 2.48 8.57
C ALA A 72 10.63 3.84 8.27
N GLN A 73 10.97 4.61 9.28
CA GLN A 73 11.69 5.87 9.12
C GLN A 73 13.06 5.67 8.46
N ALA A 74 13.85 4.69 8.89
CA ALA A 74 15.15 4.38 8.28
C ALA A 74 15.02 4.02 6.80
N ILE A 75 14.01 3.23 6.42
CA ILE A 75 13.72 2.91 5.01
C ILE A 75 13.38 4.19 4.22
N LEU A 76 12.59 5.09 4.78
CA LEU A 76 12.26 6.35 4.12
C LEU A 76 13.49 7.26 3.97
N GLU A 77 14.34 7.36 4.99
CA GLU A 77 15.57 8.16 4.99
C GLU A 77 16.61 7.66 3.97
N HIS A 78 16.70 6.36 3.72
CA HIS A 78 17.54 5.82 2.65
C HIS A 78 17.07 6.29 1.26
N GLY A 79 15.80 6.71 1.13
CA GLY A 79 15.25 7.33 -0.06
C GLY A 79 15.02 6.36 -1.24
N GLY A 80 14.53 6.93 -2.34
CA GLY A 80 14.19 6.14 -3.54
C GLY A 80 12.83 5.45 -3.44
N ILE A 81 12.02 5.78 -2.44
CA ILE A 81 10.67 5.25 -2.26
C ILE A 81 9.75 5.86 -3.32
N THR A 82 9.05 5.03 -4.06
CA THR A 82 8.03 5.45 -5.03
C THR A 82 6.67 5.63 -4.36
N ALA A 83 6.33 4.74 -3.43
CA ALA A 83 5.05 4.84 -2.74
C ALA A 83 5.12 4.32 -1.29
N ILE A 84 4.37 4.97 -0.42
CA ILE A 84 4.08 4.56 0.96
C ILE A 84 2.60 4.14 0.98
N ARG A 85 2.29 2.94 1.44
CA ARG A 85 0.90 2.50 1.60
C ARG A 85 0.65 2.03 3.03
N GLY A 86 -0.21 2.72 3.76
CA GLY A 86 -0.56 2.40 5.15
C GLY A 86 -2.01 2.76 5.48
N ASN A 87 -2.44 2.42 6.69
CA ASN A 87 -3.67 2.96 7.27
C ASN A 87 -3.41 4.34 7.92
N ALA A 88 -4.48 5.01 8.33
CA ALA A 88 -4.39 6.35 8.90
C ALA A 88 -3.42 6.44 10.10
N SER A 89 -3.43 5.46 11.00
CA SER A 89 -2.56 5.47 12.18
C SER A 89 -1.08 5.25 11.85
N GLU A 90 -0.79 4.41 10.87
CA GLU A 90 0.58 4.17 10.38
C GLU A 90 1.15 5.42 9.70
N ILE A 91 0.34 6.08 8.86
CA ILE A 91 0.74 7.32 8.19
C ILE A 91 0.92 8.47 9.19
N ALA A 92 0.02 8.63 10.15
CA ALA A 92 0.16 9.60 11.23
C ALA A 92 1.44 9.38 12.07
N ALA A 93 1.79 8.13 12.36
CA ALA A 93 3.01 7.79 13.08
C ALA A 93 4.27 8.18 12.29
N LEU A 94 4.28 7.97 10.98
CA LEU A 94 5.39 8.39 10.11
C LEU A 94 5.49 9.91 9.97
N ALA A 95 4.35 10.62 10.00
CA ALA A 95 4.32 12.08 9.99
C ALA A 95 4.75 12.73 11.34
N GLY A 96 5.07 11.93 12.35
CA GLY A 96 5.48 12.41 13.66
C GLY A 96 4.33 12.90 14.55
N SER A 97 3.09 12.71 14.14
CA SER A 97 1.88 13.14 14.86
C SER A 97 1.20 12.00 15.64
N GLY A 98 1.85 10.85 15.74
CA GLY A 98 1.39 9.64 16.42
C GLY A 98 1.25 9.77 17.93
N GLY A 99 0.25 10.52 18.40
CA GLY A 99 -0.13 10.65 19.80
C GLY A 99 -1.66 10.63 19.92
N THR A 100 -2.17 9.58 20.58
CA THR A 100 -3.52 9.44 21.17
C THR A 100 -4.61 10.40 20.68
N THR A 101 -5.20 10.12 19.54
CA THR A 101 -6.49 10.73 19.17
C THR A 101 -7.62 9.73 19.39
N ARG A 102 -8.00 9.54 20.63
CA ARG A 102 -9.33 8.99 20.99
C ARG A 102 -10.27 10.16 21.18
N GLY A 103 -11.25 10.32 20.27
CA GLY A 103 -12.40 11.20 20.50
C GLY A 103 -12.45 12.52 19.74
N VAL A 104 -11.84 12.64 18.58
CA VAL A 104 -12.01 13.80 17.68
C VAL A 104 -13.06 13.46 16.61
N ASP A 105 -13.80 14.50 16.17
CA ASP A 105 -14.82 14.42 15.13
C ASP A 105 -14.24 13.79 13.84
N SER A 106 -14.93 12.80 13.28
CA SER A 106 -14.42 11.95 12.16
C SER A 106 -14.04 12.74 10.91
N THR A 107 -14.63 13.91 10.71
CA THR A 107 -14.31 14.83 9.57
C THR A 107 -12.98 15.53 9.78
N LEU A 108 -12.73 16.09 10.97
CA LEU A 108 -11.47 16.74 11.31
C LEU A 108 -10.30 15.76 11.30
N GLU A 109 -10.54 14.50 11.66
CA GLU A 109 -9.53 13.44 11.60
C GLU A 109 -9.19 13.07 10.16
N SER A 110 -10.17 13.01 9.24
CA SER A 110 -9.94 12.77 7.82
C SER A 110 -9.15 13.90 7.16
N ASP A 111 -9.47 15.15 7.44
CA ASP A 111 -8.76 16.30 6.89
C ASP A 111 -7.31 16.35 7.38
N ARG A 112 -7.10 16.08 8.66
CA ARG A 112 -5.78 16.01 9.26
C ARG A 112 -4.90 14.96 8.61
N ILE A 113 -5.40 13.73 8.47
CA ILE A 113 -4.61 12.64 7.89
C ILE A 113 -4.30 12.88 6.40
N THR A 114 -5.20 13.53 5.67
CA THR A 114 -4.96 13.94 4.29
C THR A 114 -3.80 14.94 4.20
N GLN A 115 -3.76 15.90 5.13
CA GLN A 115 -2.69 16.89 5.20
C GLN A 115 -1.34 16.26 5.60
N GLU A 116 -1.33 15.35 6.56
CA GLU A 116 -0.16 14.58 6.99
C GLU A 116 0.41 13.73 5.85
N ALA A 117 -0.45 13.02 5.12
CA ALA A 117 -0.07 12.24 3.96
C ALA A 117 0.51 13.11 2.83
N SER A 118 -0.10 14.28 2.56
CA SER A 118 0.41 15.23 1.58
C SER A 118 1.77 15.81 1.97
N THR A 119 1.99 16.01 3.26
CA THR A 119 3.28 16.46 3.80
C THR A 119 4.36 15.40 3.62
N LEU A 120 4.06 14.14 3.96
CA LEU A 120 4.96 13.01 3.73
C LEU A 120 5.29 12.82 2.24
N ALA A 121 4.29 12.93 1.38
CA ALA A 121 4.48 12.81 -0.06
C ALA A 121 5.47 13.86 -0.60
N LYS A 122 5.35 15.10 -0.14
CA LYS A 122 6.30 16.19 -0.49
C LYS A 122 7.67 15.97 0.12
N GLN A 123 7.74 15.54 1.38
CA GLN A 123 9.00 15.35 2.11
C GLN A 123 9.88 14.29 1.45
N TYR A 124 9.27 13.19 1.00
CA TYR A 124 10.00 12.04 0.44
C TYR A 124 9.90 11.96 -1.09
N ASP A 125 9.28 12.94 -1.75
CA ASP A 125 9.04 12.95 -3.21
C ASP A 125 8.44 11.63 -3.70
N CYS A 126 7.36 11.21 -3.06
CA CYS A 126 6.72 9.93 -3.29
C CYS A 126 5.19 10.03 -3.27
N ILE A 127 4.52 8.93 -3.54
CA ILE A 127 3.08 8.81 -3.45
C ILE A 127 2.72 8.22 -2.09
N VAL A 128 1.71 8.78 -1.44
CA VAL A 128 1.17 8.24 -0.19
C VAL A 128 -0.26 7.75 -0.43
N ILE A 129 -0.49 6.50 -0.09
CA ILE A 129 -1.80 5.84 -0.12
C ILE A 129 -2.25 5.59 1.31
N VAL A 130 -3.40 6.15 1.68
CA VAL A 130 -4.02 5.91 2.98
C VAL A 130 -5.28 5.09 2.78
N SER A 131 -5.29 3.92 3.41
CA SER A 131 -6.48 3.05 3.39
C SER A 131 -7.36 3.26 4.61
N GLY A 132 -8.68 3.25 4.37
CA GLY A 132 -9.69 3.45 5.40
C GLY A 132 -11.09 3.13 4.92
N ALA A 133 -12.09 3.76 5.54
CA ALA A 133 -13.47 3.72 5.03
C ALA A 133 -13.59 4.45 3.69
N LYS A 134 -12.76 5.46 3.49
CA LYS A 134 -12.46 6.09 2.21
C LYS A 134 -10.95 6.00 2.03
N ASP A 135 -10.54 5.51 0.90
CA ASP A 135 -9.13 5.47 0.54
C ASP A 135 -8.75 6.78 -0.16
N PHE A 136 -7.51 7.24 0.01
CA PHE A 136 -7.01 8.33 -0.81
C PHE A 136 -5.54 8.13 -1.21
N VAL A 137 -5.21 8.69 -2.35
CA VAL A 137 -3.88 8.67 -2.95
C VAL A 137 -3.44 10.11 -3.18
N THR A 138 -2.28 10.48 -2.67
CA THR A 138 -1.72 11.83 -2.88
C THR A 138 -0.26 11.76 -3.32
N ASN A 139 0.12 12.72 -4.16
CA ASN A 139 1.51 13.01 -4.50
C ASN A 139 2.00 14.31 -3.86
N GLY A 140 1.24 14.82 -2.88
CA GLY A 140 1.52 16.08 -2.20
C GLY A 140 1.01 17.34 -2.92
N VAL A 141 0.60 17.24 -4.19
CA VAL A 141 0.00 18.34 -4.99
C VAL A 141 -1.45 18.01 -5.34
N HIS A 142 -1.69 16.80 -5.78
CA HIS A 142 -3.02 16.29 -6.14
C HIS A 142 -3.40 15.17 -5.20
N THR A 143 -4.67 15.12 -4.83
CA THR A 143 -5.24 14.05 -4.01
C THR A 143 -6.47 13.49 -4.70
N CYS A 144 -6.51 12.18 -4.88
CA CYS A 144 -7.66 11.43 -5.36
C CYS A 144 -8.26 10.65 -4.20
N MET A 145 -9.54 10.89 -3.91
CA MET A 145 -10.31 10.18 -2.89
C MET A 145 -11.19 9.13 -3.55
N MET A 146 -11.29 7.95 -2.97
CA MET A 146 -12.00 6.80 -3.52
C MET A 146 -12.92 6.20 -2.48
N GLU A 147 -14.15 5.88 -2.89
CA GLU A 147 -15.22 5.34 -2.03
C GLU A 147 -15.63 3.93 -2.48
N HIS A 148 -14.62 3.11 -2.82
CA HIS A 148 -14.77 1.71 -3.16
C HIS A 148 -14.20 0.81 -2.08
N GLY A 149 -14.75 -0.37 -1.98
CA GLY A 149 -14.38 -1.37 -0.98
C GLY A 149 -15.58 -1.80 -0.15
N ASP A 150 -15.35 -2.74 0.72
CA ASP A 150 -16.38 -3.31 1.58
C ASP A 150 -15.84 -3.58 2.98
N ALA A 151 -16.69 -3.44 3.99
CA ALA A 151 -16.33 -3.59 5.39
C ALA A 151 -15.77 -4.99 5.75
N TRP A 152 -16.10 -6.04 4.99
CA TRP A 152 -15.56 -7.37 5.22
C TRP A 152 -14.03 -7.41 5.05
N MET A 153 -13.48 -6.55 4.18
CA MET A 153 -12.04 -6.53 3.87
C MET A 153 -11.20 -6.28 5.13
N SER A 154 -11.67 -5.44 6.03
CA SER A 154 -10.98 -5.16 7.30
C SER A 154 -11.02 -6.34 8.29
N ARG A 155 -11.90 -7.32 8.08
CA ARG A 155 -12.08 -8.51 8.92
C ARG A 155 -11.26 -9.71 8.46
N VAL A 156 -10.52 -9.58 7.36
CA VAL A 156 -9.66 -10.65 6.82
C VAL A 156 -8.20 -10.22 6.90
N THR A 157 -7.43 -10.96 7.71
CA THR A 157 -6.00 -10.70 7.87
C THR A 157 -5.25 -10.83 6.53
N GLY A 158 -4.36 -9.88 6.28
CA GLY A 158 -3.51 -9.86 5.08
C GLY A 158 -4.09 -9.04 3.92
N MET A 159 -5.32 -8.51 4.01
CA MET A 159 -5.89 -7.68 2.94
C MET A 159 -5.07 -6.40 2.70
N GLY A 160 -4.53 -5.78 3.76
CA GLY A 160 -3.62 -4.65 3.62
C GLY A 160 -2.36 -5.01 2.84
N CYS A 161 -1.67 -6.07 3.26
CA CYS A 161 -0.46 -6.54 2.57
C CYS A 161 -0.76 -6.98 1.12
N THR A 162 -1.95 -7.53 0.87
CA THR A 162 -2.41 -7.85 -0.50
C THR A 162 -2.56 -6.59 -1.34
N ALA A 163 -3.14 -5.52 -0.80
CA ALA A 163 -3.27 -4.24 -1.50
C ALA A 163 -1.88 -3.65 -1.84
N THR A 164 -0.92 -3.77 -0.92
CA THR A 164 0.47 -3.33 -1.17
C THR A 164 1.15 -4.17 -2.27
N ALA A 165 0.92 -5.48 -2.28
CA ALA A 165 1.43 -6.36 -3.33
C ALA A 165 0.80 -6.04 -4.70
N LEU A 166 -0.51 -5.74 -4.74
CA LEU A 166 -1.20 -5.28 -5.96
C LEU A 166 -0.61 -3.94 -6.44
N LEU A 167 -0.40 -2.99 -5.54
CA LEU A 167 0.24 -1.71 -5.87
C LEU A 167 1.60 -1.93 -6.53
N GLY A 168 2.42 -2.84 -5.99
CA GLY A 168 3.70 -3.21 -6.59
C GLY A 168 3.57 -3.75 -8.01
N ALA A 169 2.55 -4.57 -8.29
CA ALA A 169 2.28 -5.08 -9.64
C ALA A 169 1.87 -3.97 -10.62
N PHE A 170 1.04 -3.02 -10.19
CA PHE A 170 0.64 -1.88 -11.02
C PHE A 170 1.81 -0.92 -11.30
N LEU A 171 2.66 -0.67 -10.31
CA LEU A 171 3.87 0.16 -10.48
C LEU A 171 4.92 -0.49 -11.39
N ALA A 172 4.97 -1.82 -11.43
CA ALA A 172 5.92 -2.55 -12.28
C ALA A 172 5.64 -2.37 -13.78
N VAL A 173 4.41 -2.02 -14.17
CA VAL A 173 3.96 -1.96 -15.57
C VAL A 173 3.45 -0.58 -16.01
N ASN A 174 3.51 0.42 -15.14
CA ASN A 174 3.00 1.75 -15.41
C ASN A 174 4.08 2.80 -15.08
N GLU A 175 4.44 3.63 -16.07
CA GLU A 175 5.43 4.69 -15.91
C GLU A 175 4.93 5.85 -15.03
N ASP A 176 3.61 6.10 -15.01
CA ASP A 176 2.97 7.09 -14.15
C ASP A 176 2.61 6.43 -12.80
N ALA A 177 3.48 6.60 -11.83
CA ALA A 177 3.32 6.00 -10.50
C ALA A 177 2.05 6.51 -9.77
N PHE A 178 1.63 7.76 -9.98
CA PHE A 178 0.43 8.30 -9.34
C PHE A 178 -0.83 7.65 -9.91
N ARG A 179 -0.91 7.50 -11.23
CA ARG A 179 -1.99 6.74 -11.87
C ARG A 179 -1.99 5.28 -11.49
N ALA A 180 -0.81 4.65 -11.44
CA ALA A 180 -0.68 3.27 -10.99
C ALA A 180 -1.27 3.07 -9.59
N ALA A 181 -0.97 3.98 -8.65
CA ALA A 181 -1.49 3.95 -7.29
C ALA A 181 -3.02 4.12 -7.24
N ILE A 182 -3.57 5.05 -8.00
CA ILE A 182 -5.03 5.25 -8.11
C ILE A 182 -5.69 3.98 -8.66
N HIS A 183 -5.18 3.44 -9.77
CA HIS A 183 -5.75 2.24 -10.39
C HIS A 183 -5.66 1.02 -9.48
N ALA A 184 -4.54 0.81 -8.80
CA ALA A 184 -4.37 -0.28 -7.85
C ALA A 184 -5.38 -0.20 -6.69
N THR A 185 -5.58 1.01 -6.14
CA THR A 185 -6.50 1.26 -5.03
C THR A 185 -7.95 1.06 -5.47
N LEU A 186 -8.35 1.62 -6.62
CA LEU A 186 -9.67 1.41 -7.19
C LEU A 186 -9.93 -0.08 -7.47
N PHE A 187 -8.99 -0.76 -8.11
CA PHE A 187 -9.12 -2.18 -8.44
C PHE A 187 -9.27 -3.04 -7.18
N MET A 188 -8.48 -2.76 -6.15
CA MET A 188 -8.60 -3.44 -4.85
C MET A 188 -9.99 -3.29 -4.24
N GLY A 189 -10.53 -2.07 -4.21
CA GLY A 189 -11.85 -1.77 -3.67
C GLY A 189 -12.97 -2.44 -4.48
N LEU A 190 -12.93 -2.32 -5.81
CA LEU A 190 -13.90 -2.93 -6.72
C LEU A 190 -13.92 -4.46 -6.63
N ALA A 191 -12.74 -5.09 -6.58
CA ALA A 191 -12.62 -6.52 -6.38
C ALA A 191 -13.21 -6.96 -5.03
N GLY A 192 -13.02 -6.15 -3.98
CA GLY A 192 -13.63 -6.36 -2.67
C GLY A 192 -15.16 -6.32 -2.70
N GLU A 193 -15.73 -5.31 -3.34
CA GLU A 193 -17.19 -5.18 -3.49
C GLU A 193 -17.79 -6.34 -4.28
N TRP A 194 -17.13 -6.74 -5.37
CA TRP A 194 -17.56 -7.86 -6.18
C TRP A 194 -17.52 -9.18 -5.43
N ALA A 195 -16.42 -9.45 -4.73
CA ALA A 195 -16.25 -10.67 -3.95
C ALA A 195 -17.32 -10.80 -2.87
N HIS A 196 -17.76 -9.71 -2.25
CA HIS A 196 -18.82 -9.72 -1.25
C HIS A 196 -20.15 -10.24 -1.84
N LYS A 197 -20.49 -9.81 -3.04
CA LYS A 197 -21.74 -10.25 -3.72
C LYS A 197 -21.74 -11.74 -4.02
N SER A 198 -20.58 -12.34 -4.17
CA SER A 198 -20.41 -13.76 -4.54
C SER A 198 -20.17 -14.67 -3.34
N GLY A 199 -19.71 -14.13 -2.20
CA GLY A 199 -19.34 -14.89 -1.02
C GLY A 199 -20.48 -15.05 -0.01
N LEU A 200 -20.57 -16.24 0.60
CA LEU A 200 -21.54 -16.54 1.67
C LEU A 200 -21.02 -16.22 3.08
N GLY A 201 -19.71 -15.98 3.22
CA GLY A 201 -19.04 -15.68 4.48
C GLY A 201 -17.61 -15.26 4.24
N LEU A 202 -16.86 -14.84 5.28
CA LEU A 202 -15.52 -14.27 5.14
C LEU A 202 -14.54 -15.17 4.36
N GLY A 203 -14.57 -16.48 4.60
CA GLY A 203 -13.70 -17.42 3.91
C GLY A 203 -14.01 -17.53 2.41
N SER A 204 -15.27 -17.74 2.04
CA SER A 204 -15.71 -17.81 0.65
C SER A 204 -15.55 -16.46 -0.07
N THR A 205 -15.77 -15.34 0.62
CA THR A 205 -15.55 -14.00 0.07
C THR A 205 -14.05 -13.78 -0.22
N LYS A 206 -13.14 -14.25 0.64
CA LYS A 206 -11.70 -14.21 0.37
C LYS A 206 -11.31 -15.03 -0.86
N VAL A 207 -11.90 -16.21 -1.04
CA VAL A 207 -11.69 -17.03 -2.24
C VAL A 207 -12.22 -16.32 -3.47
N ALA A 208 -13.47 -15.83 -3.43
CA ALA A 208 -14.06 -15.05 -4.51
C ALA A 208 -13.24 -13.80 -4.88
N PHE A 209 -12.62 -13.15 -3.91
CA PHE A 209 -11.72 -12.03 -4.15
C PHE A 209 -10.50 -12.44 -5.00
N ILE A 210 -9.90 -13.59 -4.71
CA ILE A 210 -8.78 -14.11 -5.49
C ILE A 210 -9.23 -14.48 -6.91
N ASP A 211 -10.44 -15.05 -7.06
CA ASP A 211 -11.02 -15.38 -8.36
C ASP A 211 -11.23 -14.12 -9.21
N VAL A 212 -11.76 -13.05 -8.61
CA VAL A 212 -11.93 -11.74 -9.28
C VAL A 212 -10.60 -11.13 -9.70
N LEU A 213 -9.56 -11.26 -8.88
CA LEU A 213 -8.21 -10.80 -9.26
C LEU A 213 -7.66 -11.56 -10.47
N GLY A 214 -8.04 -12.83 -10.62
CA GLY A 214 -7.56 -13.69 -11.69
C GLY A 214 -8.32 -13.53 -13.01
N ASP A 215 -9.59 -13.19 -12.91
CA ASP A 215 -10.48 -12.98 -14.08
C ASP A 215 -11.43 -11.81 -13.82
N PRO A 216 -10.91 -10.57 -13.92
CA PRO A 216 -11.72 -9.38 -13.75
C PRO A 216 -12.67 -9.22 -14.93
N GLN A 217 -13.88 -9.73 -14.77
CA GLN A 217 -14.91 -9.59 -15.81
C GLN A 217 -15.36 -8.13 -15.95
N GLU A 218 -15.51 -7.68 -17.17
CA GLU A 218 -15.92 -6.30 -17.49
C GLU A 218 -17.26 -5.92 -16.82
N GLN A 219 -18.15 -6.91 -16.62
CA GLN A 219 -19.43 -6.75 -15.93
C GLN A 219 -19.31 -6.55 -14.42
N ALA A 220 -18.14 -6.87 -13.83
CA ALA A 220 -17.87 -6.68 -12.40
C ALA A 220 -17.63 -5.21 -12.04
N PHE A 221 -17.25 -4.39 -13.00
CA PHE A 221 -16.93 -2.99 -12.76
C PHE A 221 -18.15 -2.10 -12.96
N PRO A 222 -18.42 -1.16 -12.04
CA PRO A 222 -19.50 -0.21 -12.18
C PRO A 222 -19.24 0.72 -13.38
N LYS A 223 -20.31 1.13 -14.08
CA LYS A 223 -20.21 2.11 -15.16
C LYS A 223 -19.72 3.49 -14.67
N ILE A 224 -19.89 3.77 -13.38
CA ILE A 224 -19.50 5.02 -12.74
C ILE A 224 -18.61 4.67 -11.54
N LEU A 225 -17.36 5.15 -11.58
CA LEU A 225 -16.44 5.04 -10.45
C LEU A 225 -16.73 6.13 -9.41
N ARG A 226 -16.70 5.77 -8.14
CA ARG A 226 -16.88 6.70 -7.02
C ARG A 226 -15.51 7.22 -6.59
N TYR A 227 -15.11 8.36 -7.15
CA TYR A 227 -13.89 9.07 -6.77
C TYR A 227 -14.10 10.58 -6.91
N SER A 228 -13.27 11.33 -6.20
CA SER A 228 -13.23 12.78 -6.30
C SER A 228 -11.80 13.29 -6.17
N TRP A 229 -11.57 14.46 -6.72
CA TRP A 229 -10.30 15.17 -6.57
C TRP A 229 -10.42 16.22 -5.47
N ALA A 230 -9.38 16.38 -4.63
CA ALA A 230 -9.27 17.36 -3.57
C ALA A 230 -7.99 18.18 -3.72
#